data_1e88865035bd6bc6e14ef248ad18fe64
#
_entry.id   1e88865035bd6bc6e14ef248ad18fe64
#
_cell.length_a   1.000
_cell.length_b   1.000
_cell.length_c   1.000
_cell.angle_alpha   90.00
_cell.angle_beta   90.00
_cell.angle_gamma   90.00
#
_symmetry.space_group_name_H-M   'P 1'
#
loop_
_entity.id
_entity.type
_entity.pdbx_description
1 polymer ?
#
loop_
_entity_poly.entity_id
_entity_poly.type
_entity_poly.pdbx_seq_one_letter_code
_entity_poly.pdbx_strand_id
1 'polypeptide(L)'
;MAIEGIIMNQYRVLKPLIALLLLVCAHASAQTQQASQISIGNGENNWITVEGVTRNQSTLTFSEVQIDGNGWLVIHPFEDGAPNGDKYVASTYLEDGKNLDVTIKVHKGLVSGEMFIVMLHRDVNENKVLDFVFVDEQNVMDTAVFEGSTMIGHAIAAP
;
A
#
# COMPACT_ATOMS: atom_id res chain seq x y z
N MET A 1 79.72 -43.80 56.47
CA MET A 1 80.55 -43.42 55.34
C MET A 1 79.66 -42.86 54.26
N ALA A 2 79.81 -41.60 53.99
CA ALA A 2 78.97 -40.72 53.17
C ALA A 2 78.82 -41.18 51.74
N ILE A 3 77.76 -40.74 51.08
CA ILE A 3 77.83 -39.88 49.89
C ILE A 3 76.44 -39.31 49.59
N GLU A 4 76.46 -37.98 49.60
CA GLU A 4 75.31 -37.14 49.17
C GLU A 4 75.05 -37.27 47.72
N GLY A 5 73.76 -37.39 47.37
CA GLY A 5 73.24 -37.28 45.99
C GLY A 5 72.41 -36.01 45.83
N ILE A 6 72.94 -35.08 45.06
CA ILE A 6 72.36 -33.78 44.76
C ILE A 6 71.13 -33.97 43.85
N ILE A 7 69.97 -33.55 44.34
CA ILE A 7 68.74 -33.49 43.53
C ILE A 7 68.64 -32.13 42.85
N MET A 8 68.91 -32.07 41.56
CA MET A 8 68.65 -30.89 40.74
C MET A 8 67.18 -30.72 40.47
N ASN A 9 66.66 -29.68 41.04
CA ASN A 9 65.30 -29.23 40.93
C ASN A 9 65.10 -28.54 39.56
N GLN A 10 64.49 -29.25 38.60
CA GLN A 10 64.11 -28.70 37.29
C GLN A 10 62.76 -28.02 37.41
N TYR A 11 62.76 -26.73 37.66
CA TYR A 11 61.57 -25.92 37.50
C TYR A 11 61.23 -25.78 36.03
N ARG A 12 60.27 -26.58 35.54
CA ARG A 12 59.62 -26.37 34.25
C ARG A 12 58.73 -25.13 34.37
N VAL A 13 59.21 -24.04 33.78
CA VAL A 13 58.43 -22.84 33.59
C VAL A 13 57.32 -23.12 32.61
N LEU A 14 56.09 -23.30 33.12
CA LEU A 14 54.88 -23.40 32.30
C LEU A 14 54.56 -22.02 31.77
N LYS A 15 54.75 -21.76 30.49
CA LYS A 15 54.32 -20.52 29.85
C LYS A 15 52.81 -20.53 29.75
N PRO A 16 52.11 -19.51 30.25
CA PRO A 16 50.66 -19.39 30.04
C PRO A 16 50.42 -19.05 28.56
N LEU A 17 49.74 -19.98 27.86
CA LEU A 17 49.22 -19.77 26.54
C LEU A 17 47.99 -18.83 26.67
N ILE A 18 48.19 -17.54 26.44
CA ILE A 18 47.09 -16.58 26.40
C ILE A 18 46.32 -16.87 25.11
N ALA A 19 45.25 -17.62 25.24
CA ALA A 19 44.28 -17.78 24.17
C ALA A 19 43.50 -16.46 24.04
N LEU A 20 43.88 -15.64 23.06
CA LEU A 20 43.14 -14.44 22.67
C LEU A 20 41.83 -14.88 22.00
N LEU A 21 40.74 -14.93 22.79
CA LEU A 21 39.39 -15.21 22.31
C LEU A 21 38.91 -13.95 21.58
N LEU A 22 39.03 -13.93 20.27
CA LEU A 22 38.42 -12.93 19.38
C LEU A 22 36.93 -13.10 19.45
N LEU A 23 36.27 -12.30 20.27
CA LEU A 23 34.79 -12.18 20.31
C LEU A 23 34.38 -11.45 19.04
N VAL A 24 34.05 -12.19 17.99
CA VAL A 24 33.40 -11.66 16.79
C VAL A 24 31.96 -11.32 17.19
N CYS A 25 31.71 -10.08 17.57
CA CYS A 25 30.36 -9.55 17.67
C CYS A 25 29.77 -9.49 16.26
N ALA A 26 29.05 -10.54 15.86
CA ALA A 26 28.19 -10.51 14.71
C ALA A 26 27.07 -9.47 15.01
N HIS A 27 27.24 -8.26 14.47
CA HIS A 27 26.17 -7.29 14.44
C HIS A 27 25.13 -7.82 13.45
N ALA A 28 24.13 -8.55 13.95
CA ALA A 28 22.92 -8.80 13.21
C ALA A 28 22.22 -7.44 13.01
N SER A 29 22.45 -6.84 11.85
CA SER A 29 21.65 -5.70 11.41
C SER A 29 20.24 -6.21 11.24
N ALA A 30 19.39 -5.97 12.24
CA ALA A 30 17.96 -6.12 12.08
C ALA A 30 17.53 -5.13 10.98
N GLN A 31 17.39 -5.61 9.76
CA GLN A 31 16.67 -4.88 8.72
C GLN A 31 15.23 -4.80 9.20
N THR A 32 14.87 -3.68 9.78
CA THR A 32 13.47 -3.29 9.95
C THR A 32 12.91 -3.23 8.53
N GLN A 33 12.15 -4.24 8.12
CA GLN A 33 11.28 -4.14 6.95
C GLN A 33 10.30 -3.02 7.28
N GLN A 34 10.61 -1.83 6.74
CA GLN A 34 9.69 -0.72 6.75
C GLN A 34 8.55 -1.16 5.85
N ALA A 35 7.39 -1.46 6.45
CA ALA A 35 6.18 -1.71 5.69
C ALA A 35 6.02 -0.53 4.73
N SER A 36 5.95 -0.79 3.43
CA SER A 36 5.78 0.26 2.44
C SER A 36 4.46 0.97 2.76
N GLN A 37 4.55 2.23 3.16
CA GLN A 37 3.36 3.04 3.41
C GLN A 37 2.63 3.21 2.08
N ILE A 38 1.39 2.73 2.02
CA ILE A 38 0.51 2.99 0.88
C ILE A 38 0.20 4.48 0.89
N SER A 39 0.49 5.16 -0.20
CA SER A 39 0.06 6.54 -0.46
C SER A 39 -1.18 6.54 -1.36
N ILE A 40 -1.92 7.64 -1.33
CA ILE A 40 -3.09 7.86 -2.20
C ILE A 40 -2.79 9.09 -3.07
N GLY A 41 -3.06 9.00 -4.37
CA GLY A 41 -2.83 10.11 -5.30
C GLY A 41 -2.92 9.67 -6.75
N ASN A 42 -2.39 10.51 -7.64
CA ASN A 42 -2.23 10.20 -9.05
C ASN A 42 -0.90 9.48 -9.32
N GLY A 43 -0.90 8.63 -10.34
CA GLY A 43 0.29 8.00 -10.90
C GLY A 43 0.73 8.68 -12.20
N GLU A 44 1.65 8.03 -12.91
CA GLU A 44 2.12 8.49 -14.23
C GLU A 44 1.20 8.05 -15.37
N ASN A 45 0.61 6.85 -15.25
CA ASN A 45 -0.24 6.25 -16.27
C ASN A 45 -1.72 6.22 -15.87
N ASN A 46 -2.00 6.48 -14.59
CA ASN A 46 -3.36 6.47 -14.04
C ASN A 46 -3.57 7.71 -13.17
N TRP A 47 -4.64 8.46 -13.42
CA TRP A 47 -4.97 9.65 -12.63
C TRP A 47 -6.45 9.98 -12.66
N ILE A 48 -6.86 10.76 -11.66
CA ILE A 48 -8.20 11.34 -11.54
C ILE A 48 -8.04 12.84 -11.35
N THR A 49 -8.57 13.65 -12.26
CA THR A 49 -8.60 15.12 -12.09
C THR A 49 -9.74 15.48 -11.16
N VAL A 50 -9.41 15.78 -9.91
CA VAL A 50 -10.39 16.15 -8.88
C VAL A 50 -10.62 17.65 -8.76
N GLU A 51 -9.70 18.46 -9.29
CA GLU A 51 -9.86 19.90 -9.39
C GLU A 51 -11.03 20.25 -10.32
N GLY A 52 -11.94 21.09 -9.82
CA GLY A 52 -13.08 21.53 -10.61
C GLY A 52 -14.16 20.47 -10.82
N VAL A 53 -14.21 19.43 -10.00
CA VAL A 53 -15.33 18.49 -9.98
C VAL A 53 -16.62 19.27 -9.77
N THR A 54 -17.59 19.05 -10.64
CA THR A 54 -18.91 19.69 -10.57
C THR A 54 -19.97 18.72 -10.13
N ARG A 55 -21.07 19.26 -9.58
CA ARG A 55 -22.22 18.46 -9.18
C ARG A 55 -23.50 18.99 -9.81
N ASN A 56 -24.30 18.06 -10.34
CA ASN A 56 -25.69 18.31 -10.71
C ASN A 56 -26.58 17.28 -9.97
N GLN A 57 -27.32 17.76 -8.96
CA GLN A 57 -28.09 16.89 -8.04
C GLN A 57 -27.19 15.82 -7.38
N SER A 58 -27.36 14.55 -7.70
CA SER A 58 -26.58 13.42 -7.20
C SER A 58 -25.52 12.90 -8.20
N THR A 59 -25.26 13.64 -9.27
CA THR A 59 -24.27 13.28 -10.28
C THR A 59 -23.05 14.18 -10.13
N LEU A 60 -21.87 13.56 -9.98
CA LEU A 60 -20.57 14.23 -10.04
C LEU A 60 -20.03 14.12 -11.47
N THR A 61 -19.31 15.15 -11.92
CA THR A 61 -18.62 15.17 -13.20
C THR A 61 -17.15 15.50 -12.96
N PHE A 62 -16.28 14.61 -13.42
CA PHE A 62 -14.83 14.75 -13.43
C PHE A 62 -14.39 15.12 -14.84
N SER A 63 -13.58 16.15 -15.00
CA SER A 63 -13.17 16.64 -16.32
C SER A 63 -12.32 15.63 -17.09
N GLU A 64 -11.48 14.89 -16.39
CA GLU A 64 -10.60 13.88 -16.99
C GLU A 64 -10.27 12.77 -15.99
N VAL A 65 -10.33 11.53 -16.47
CA VAL A 65 -9.85 10.34 -15.74
C VAL A 65 -9.06 9.49 -16.72
N GLN A 66 -7.84 9.15 -16.36
CA GLN A 66 -6.98 8.26 -17.14
C GLN A 66 -6.84 6.93 -16.41
N ILE A 67 -7.01 5.83 -17.15
CA ILE A 67 -6.77 4.48 -16.64
C ILE A 67 -5.99 3.67 -17.68
N ASP A 68 -4.98 2.95 -17.25
CA ASP A 68 -4.25 1.98 -18.08
C ASP A 68 -4.95 0.63 -17.99
N GLY A 69 -5.60 0.23 -19.09
CA GLY A 69 -6.57 -0.88 -19.18
C GLY A 69 -7.98 -0.48 -18.76
N ASN A 70 -8.96 -1.32 -19.10
CA ASN A 70 -10.36 -1.09 -18.75
C ASN A 70 -10.60 -1.17 -17.24
N GLY A 71 -11.59 -0.44 -16.74
CA GLY A 71 -11.89 -0.47 -15.32
C GLY A 71 -13.03 0.44 -14.89
N TRP A 72 -12.92 0.94 -13.68
CA TRP A 72 -14.00 1.64 -13.00
C TRP A 72 -13.50 2.86 -12.25
N LEU A 73 -14.25 3.95 -12.32
CA LEU A 73 -14.21 4.99 -11.31
C LEU A 73 -15.23 4.62 -10.23
N VAL A 74 -14.78 4.50 -8.99
CA VAL A 74 -15.58 4.02 -7.86
C VAL A 74 -15.57 5.07 -6.75
N ILE A 75 -16.72 5.33 -6.14
CA ILE A 75 -16.85 6.20 -4.97
C ILE A 75 -17.14 5.33 -3.74
N HIS A 76 -16.25 5.42 -2.76
CA HIS A 76 -16.39 4.81 -1.46
C HIS A 76 -16.81 5.85 -0.41
N PRO A 77 -17.66 5.50 0.55
CA PRO A 77 -18.10 6.44 1.57
C PRO A 77 -17.01 6.69 2.61
N PHE A 78 -17.11 7.82 3.31
CA PHE A 78 -16.51 7.98 4.63
C PHE A 78 -17.53 7.55 5.68
N GLU A 79 -17.07 6.72 6.61
CA GLU A 79 -17.85 6.28 7.77
C GLU A 79 -17.00 6.51 9.02
N ASP A 80 -17.56 7.05 10.06
CA ASP A 80 -16.86 7.36 11.33
C ASP A 80 -15.58 8.20 11.14
N GLY A 81 -15.57 9.09 10.14
CA GLY A 81 -14.47 10.00 9.85
C GLY A 81 -13.30 9.36 9.08
N ALA A 82 -13.46 8.14 8.58
CA ALA A 82 -12.46 7.43 7.79
C ALA A 82 -13.07 6.88 6.49
N PRO A 83 -12.25 6.71 5.40
CA PRO A 83 -12.72 6.06 4.19
C PRO A 83 -13.03 4.58 4.46
N ASN A 84 -14.20 4.13 3.98
CA ASN A 84 -14.57 2.72 4.05
C ASN A 84 -14.40 2.09 2.66
N GLY A 85 -13.26 1.40 2.45
CA GLY A 85 -12.92 0.74 1.20
C GLY A 85 -13.71 -0.54 0.94
N ASP A 86 -14.43 -1.09 1.94
CA ASP A 86 -15.20 -2.33 1.80
C ASP A 86 -16.59 -2.10 1.19
N LYS A 87 -16.98 -0.82 1.04
CA LYS A 87 -18.27 -0.41 0.50
C LYS A 87 -18.07 0.59 -0.62
N TYR A 88 -18.95 0.57 -1.59
CA TYR A 88 -19.04 1.65 -2.56
C TYR A 88 -20.49 2.18 -2.66
N VAL A 89 -20.62 3.43 -3.05
CA VAL A 89 -21.90 4.14 -3.18
C VAL A 89 -22.22 4.48 -4.64
N ALA A 90 -21.23 4.43 -5.51
CA ALA A 90 -21.38 4.63 -6.95
C ALA A 90 -20.18 4.05 -7.70
N SER A 91 -20.41 3.67 -8.95
CA SER A 91 -19.37 3.30 -9.92
C SER A 91 -19.78 3.70 -11.33
N THR A 92 -18.77 3.96 -12.18
CA THR A 92 -18.97 4.13 -13.62
C THR A 92 -17.82 3.47 -14.37
N TYR A 93 -18.13 2.81 -15.48
CA TYR A 93 -17.14 2.11 -16.29
C TYR A 93 -16.26 3.11 -17.05
N LEU A 94 -14.99 2.76 -17.20
CA LEU A 94 -13.98 3.50 -17.93
C LEU A 94 -13.36 2.57 -18.98
N GLU A 95 -13.26 3.05 -20.20
CA GLU A 95 -12.45 2.39 -21.23
C GLU A 95 -10.97 2.71 -21.01
N ASP A 96 -10.10 1.85 -21.51
CA ASP A 96 -8.66 2.06 -21.50
C ASP A 96 -8.27 3.43 -22.06
N GLY A 97 -7.36 4.11 -21.38
CA GLY A 97 -6.86 5.42 -21.77
C GLY A 97 -7.61 6.58 -21.11
N LYS A 98 -7.70 7.69 -21.85
CA LYS A 98 -8.24 8.97 -21.39
C LYS A 98 -9.76 9.01 -21.56
N ASN A 99 -10.47 9.23 -20.47
CA ASN A 99 -11.90 9.41 -20.42
C ASN A 99 -12.19 10.87 -20.02
N LEU A 100 -12.99 11.58 -20.81
CA LEU A 100 -13.34 12.99 -20.58
C LEU A 100 -14.78 13.11 -20.09
N ASP A 101 -15.04 14.16 -19.29
CA ASP A 101 -16.37 14.48 -18.75
C ASP A 101 -17.05 13.27 -18.09
N VAL A 102 -16.26 12.54 -17.30
CA VAL A 102 -16.72 11.30 -16.65
C VAL A 102 -17.78 11.62 -15.61
N THR A 103 -18.98 11.09 -15.82
CA THR A 103 -20.09 11.28 -14.88
C THR A 103 -20.32 10.05 -14.02
N ILE A 104 -20.59 10.27 -12.74
CA ILE A 104 -20.91 9.20 -11.80
C ILE A 104 -22.09 9.60 -10.91
N LYS A 105 -23.12 8.75 -10.87
CA LYS A 105 -24.34 9.01 -10.11
C LYS A 105 -24.31 8.29 -8.77
N VAL A 106 -24.39 9.05 -7.69
CA VAL A 106 -24.46 8.53 -6.32
C VAL A 106 -25.93 8.29 -5.95
N HIS A 107 -26.31 7.03 -5.80
CA HIS A 107 -27.71 6.62 -5.64
C HIS A 107 -28.37 7.08 -4.34
N LYS A 108 -27.61 7.22 -3.26
CA LYS A 108 -28.12 7.69 -1.95
C LYS A 108 -28.37 9.20 -1.87
N GLY A 109 -28.07 9.94 -2.95
CA GLY A 109 -28.01 11.38 -2.92
C GLY A 109 -26.68 11.90 -2.38
N LEU A 110 -26.42 13.19 -2.56
CA LEU A 110 -25.21 13.88 -2.14
C LEU A 110 -25.55 15.10 -1.30
N VAL A 111 -24.87 15.22 -0.16
CA VAL A 111 -24.90 16.43 0.66
C VAL A 111 -23.61 17.22 0.41
N SER A 112 -23.71 18.56 0.21
CA SER A 112 -22.53 19.40 0.04
C SER A 112 -21.60 19.29 1.24
N GLY A 113 -20.31 19.12 0.99
CA GLY A 113 -19.30 18.89 2.01
C GLY A 113 -19.20 17.43 2.50
N GLU A 114 -20.06 16.52 2.05
CA GLU A 114 -19.95 15.10 2.36
C GLU A 114 -18.66 14.54 1.79
N MET A 115 -17.88 13.85 2.64
CA MET A 115 -16.59 13.27 2.24
C MET A 115 -16.75 11.90 1.58
N PHE A 116 -15.95 11.70 0.53
CA PHE A 116 -15.81 10.43 -0.18
C PHE A 116 -14.35 10.17 -0.48
N ILE A 117 -14.02 8.93 -0.79
CA ILE A 117 -12.83 8.61 -1.55
C ILE A 117 -13.25 8.13 -2.93
N VAL A 118 -12.70 8.76 -3.97
CA VAL A 118 -12.83 8.33 -5.35
C VAL A 118 -11.59 7.57 -5.76
N MET A 119 -11.75 6.39 -6.36
CA MET A 119 -10.65 5.49 -6.68
C MET A 119 -10.82 4.85 -8.04
N LEU A 120 -9.69 4.44 -8.64
CA LEU A 120 -9.71 3.57 -9.81
C LEU A 120 -9.66 2.10 -9.39
N HIS A 121 -10.49 1.30 -10.04
CA HIS A 121 -10.47 -0.15 -9.97
C HIS A 121 -10.27 -0.72 -11.37
N ARG A 122 -9.52 -1.83 -11.49
CA ARG A 122 -9.30 -2.51 -12.75
C ARG A 122 -10.40 -3.55 -13.00
N ASP A 123 -10.95 -3.61 -14.21
CA ASP A 123 -11.81 -4.72 -14.64
C ASP A 123 -10.91 -5.91 -15.00
N VAL A 124 -10.63 -6.77 -14.02
CA VAL A 124 -9.61 -7.84 -14.14
C VAL A 124 -10.05 -8.95 -15.09
N ASN A 125 -11.35 -9.23 -15.14
CA ASN A 125 -11.92 -10.30 -15.96
C ASN A 125 -12.58 -9.80 -17.25
N GLU A 126 -12.54 -8.49 -17.50
CA GLU A 126 -13.05 -7.80 -18.71
C GLU A 126 -14.54 -8.05 -18.97
N ASN A 127 -15.32 -8.27 -17.90
CA ASN A 127 -16.73 -8.59 -18.02
C ASN A 127 -17.66 -7.37 -17.94
N LYS A 128 -17.14 -6.18 -17.67
CA LYS A 128 -17.86 -4.91 -17.48
C LYS A 128 -18.92 -4.97 -16.35
N VAL A 129 -18.64 -5.80 -15.35
CA VAL A 129 -19.41 -5.88 -14.11
C VAL A 129 -18.46 -5.58 -12.97
N LEU A 130 -18.75 -4.60 -12.12
CA LEU A 130 -17.91 -4.31 -10.98
C LEU A 130 -18.05 -5.44 -9.95
N ASP A 131 -17.10 -6.37 -10.00
CA ASP A 131 -17.02 -7.54 -9.10
C ASP A 131 -16.24 -7.19 -7.84
N PHE A 132 -16.58 -6.05 -7.24
CA PHE A 132 -16.02 -5.61 -5.99
C PHE A 132 -16.81 -6.20 -4.83
N VAL A 133 -16.57 -7.48 -4.57
CA VAL A 133 -17.15 -8.18 -3.41
C VAL A 133 -16.01 -8.87 -2.69
N PHE A 134 -15.77 -8.51 -1.44
CA PHE A 134 -14.96 -9.29 -0.51
C PHE A 134 -15.66 -10.63 -0.24
N VAL A 135 -15.51 -11.59 -1.13
CA VAL A 135 -16.09 -12.93 -0.93
C VAL A 135 -15.20 -13.75 -0.01
N ASP A 136 -13.90 -13.60 -0.15
CA ASP A 136 -12.85 -14.01 0.77
C ASP A 136 -11.56 -13.23 0.45
N GLU A 137 -10.58 -13.23 1.35
CA GLU A 137 -9.34 -12.46 1.20
C GLU A 137 -8.48 -12.88 -0.02
N GLN A 138 -8.89 -13.86 -0.79
CA GLN A 138 -8.09 -14.45 -1.88
C GLN A 138 -8.68 -14.25 -3.27
N ASN A 139 -9.93 -13.79 -3.38
CA ASN A 139 -10.65 -13.68 -4.67
C ASN A 139 -11.31 -12.32 -4.87
N VAL A 140 -10.60 -11.23 -4.57
CA VAL A 140 -11.06 -9.89 -4.94
C VAL A 140 -10.83 -9.71 -6.43
N MET A 141 -11.92 -9.73 -7.20
CA MET A 141 -11.94 -9.27 -8.57
C MET A 141 -12.05 -7.74 -8.55
N ASP A 142 -11.69 -7.09 -9.64
CA ASP A 142 -11.76 -5.63 -9.79
C ASP A 142 -11.07 -4.84 -8.66
N THR A 143 -9.81 -5.16 -8.45
CA THR A 143 -8.99 -4.55 -7.40
C THR A 143 -8.68 -3.09 -7.67
N ALA A 144 -8.38 -2.33 -6.61
CA ALA A 144 -7.88 -0.97 -6.72
C ALA A 144 -6.62 -0.90 -7.61
N VAL A 145 -6.50 0.17 -8.40
CA VAL A 145 -5.34 0.41 -9.25
C VAL A 145 -4.21 0.99 -8.41
N PHE A 146 -3.02 0.41 -8.55
CA PHE A 146 -1.79 0.88 -7.91
C PHE A 146 -0.71 1.16 -8.95
N GLU A 147 0.08 2.22 -8.72
CA GLU A 147 1.38 2.44 -9.34
C GLU A 147 2.45 2.47 -8.24
N GLY A 148 3.26 1.41 -8.18
CA GLY A 148 4.17 1.18 -7.06
C GLY A 148 3.43 1.05 -5.73
N SER A 149 3.69 1.96 -4.78
CA SER A 149 2.99 2.04 -3.50
C SER A 149 1.85 3.06 -3.47
N THR A 150 1.57 3.73 -4.61
CA THR A 150 0.51 4.72 -4.72
C THR A 150 -0.77 4.07 -5.22
N MET A 151 -1.79 4.06 -4.38
CA MET A 151 -3.16 3.71 -4.76
C MET A 151 -3.78 4.91 -5.47
N ILE A 152 -4.31 4.68 -6.67
CA ILE A 152 -4.88 5.77 -7.47
C ILE A 152 -6.26 6.15 -6.94
N GLY A 153 -6.28 7.29 -6.24
CA GLY A 153 -7.51 7.78 -5.62
C GLY A 153 -7.31 9.10 -4.88
N HIS A 154 -8.42 9.73 -4.51
CA HIS A 154 -8.45 11.01 -3.83
C HIS A 154 -9.60 11.09 -2.82
N ALA A 155 -9.33 11.64 -1.65
CA ALA A 155 -10.39 12.07 -0.75
C ALA A 155 -10.95 13.43 -1.24
N ILE A 156 -12.24 13.49 -1.48
CA ILE A 156 -12.94 14.71 -1.95
C ILE A 156 -14.15 15.02 -1.09
N ALA A 157 -14.47 16.31 -0.98
CA ALA A 157 -15.76 16.75 -0.47
C ALA A 157 -16.72 16.93 -1.66
N ALA A 158 -17.96 16.50 -1.53
CA ALA A 158 -18.99 16.79 -2.54
C ALA A 158 -19.17 18.31 -2.71
N PRO A 159 -19.13 18.83 -3.95
CA PRO A 159 -19.33 20.26 -4.24
C PRO A 159 -20.70 20.78 -3.79
#